data_09f0ee95edca8b7360e579c20c4d7d94
#
_entry.id   09f0ee95edca8b7360e579c20c4d7d94
#
_cell.length_a   1.000
_cell.length_b   1.000
_cell.length_c   1.000
_cell.angle_alpha   90.00
_cell.angle_beta   90.00
_cell.angle_gamma   90.00
#
_symmetry.space_group_name_H-M   'P 1'
#
loop_
_entity.id
_entity.type
_entity.pdbx_description
1 polymer ?
#
loop_
_entity_poly.entity_id
_entity_poly.type
_entity_poly.pdbx_seq_one_letter_code
_entity_poly.pdbx_strand_id
1 'polypeptide(L)'
;MTLVRPAAPVGTAASRPARRDSRRAGRRSPYPSWFFLPAGVFYLVLFVVPTGASFWYALTRWDLYSAEFIGLDNFAQFFREPALVKGFVNTFVYAFLTSGAKVVLGLALAVLLTSQIIARGYLRSVVFFPVLVSTIGVGVTFKVLLDPFDGAVNQVLSWVGVTGPGWLTDPSLALFSVALVDVWKGVGLATLIYIAGLVAIPQEYYEAARVDGANAWQNFRNITLPLVRPATVTVVLLSLIGGLRSFDLIWTMTRGGPGFSSDVIGSVIYKQYQAGFYGLSTAGNVVLFVVIAVIIFPLSRWLNRKEVTL
;
A
#
# COMPACT_ATOMS: atom_id res chain seq x y z
N MET A 1 -74.15 3.13 -55.34
CA MET A 1 -74.37 4.24 -54.43
C MET A 1 -74.40 3.63 -53.02
N THR A 2 -73.24 3.47 -52.40
CA THR A 2 -73.08 2.73 -51.14
C THR A 2 -72.66 3.75 -50.11
N LEU A 3 -73.50 4.04 -49.14
CA LEU A 3 -73.28 5.00 -48.07
C LEU A 3 -72.30 4.43 -47.03
N VAL A 4 -71.19 5.08 -46.89
CA VAL A 4 -70.21 4.82 -45.83
C VAL A 4 -70.66 5.53 -44.55
N ARG A 5 -70.91 4.76 -43.48
CA ARG A 5 -71.15 5.27 -42.13
C ARG A 5 -69.83 5.77 -41.50
N PRO A 6 -69.79 6.92 -40.84
CA PRO A 6 -68.62 7.34 -40.08
C PRO A 6 -68.48 6.58 -38.75
N ALA A 7 -67.27 6.15 -38.41
CA ALA A 7 -66.93 5.49 -37.18
C ALA A 7 -66.94 6.48 -35.98
N ALA A 8 -67.45 6.02 -34.85
CA ALA A 8 -67.50 6.77 -33.59
C ALA A 8 -66.07 6.95 -32.98
N PRO A 9 -65.84 8.02 -32.25
CA PRO A 9 -64.54 8.27 -31.62
C PRO A 9 -64.26 7.31 -30.45
N VAL A 10 -63.10 6.64 -30.50
CA VAL A 10 -62.62 5.79 -29.43
C VAL A 10 -62.18 6.68 -28.25
N GLY A 11 -62.90 6.53 -27.14
CA GLY A 11 -62.56 7.23 -25.89
C GLY A 11 -61.20 6.82 -25.36
N THR A 12 -60.30 7.80 -25.22
CA THR A 12 -59.03 7.65 -24.53
C THR A 12 -59.24 7.41 -23.03
N ALA A 13 -59.11 6.16 -22.61
CA ALA A 13 -59.05 5.81 -21.19
C ALA A 13 -57.78 6.42 -20.58
N ALA A 14 -57.96 7.45 -19.76
CA ALA A 14 -56.90 8.03 -18.95
C ALA A 14 -56.31 6.96 -18.00
N SER A 15 -55.11 6.48 -18.30
CA SER A 15 -54.37 5.59 -17.44
C SER A 15 -53.98 6.33 -16.14
N ARG A 16 -54.62 5.96 -15.04
CA ARG A 16 -54.21 6.39 -13.68
C ARG A 16 -52.73 5.99 -13.46
N PRO A 17 -51.86 6.91 -12.99
CA PRO A 17 -50.48 6.53 -12.64
C PRO A 17 -50.55 5.52 -11.50
N ALA A 18 -50.02 4.33 -11.74
CA ALA A 18 -49.83 3.33 -10.71
C ALA A 18 -48.94 3.91 -9.61
N ARG A 19 -49.52 4.10 -8.43
CA ARG A 19 -48.83 4.47 -7.21
C ARG A 19 -47.78 3.37 -6.99
N ARG A 20 -46.51 3.65 -7.35
CA ARG A 20 -45.35 2.83 -6.98
C ARG A 20 -45.25 2.85 -5.46
N ASP A 21 -45.87 1.86 -4.81
CA ASP A 21 -45.54 1.50 -3.44
C ASP A 21 -44.08 1.11 -3.38
N SER A 22 -43.23 2.07 -3.07
CA SER A 22 -41.83 1.85 -2.71
C SER A 22 -41.77 1.25 -1.29
N ARG A 23 -42.40 0.08 -1.10
CA ARG A 23 -42.02 -0.79 0.00
C ARG A 23 -40.62 -1.27 -0.32
N ARG A 24 -39.63 -0.57 0.24
CA ARG A 24 -38.27 -1.10 0.44
C ARG A 24 -38.47 -2.43 1.19
N ALA A 25 -38.66 -3.49 0.42
CA ALA A 25 -38.48 -4.84 0.92
C ALA A 25 -37.02 -4.89 1.36
N GLY A 26 -36.77 -4.70 2.63
CA GLY A 26 -35.44 -4.94 3.23
C GLY A 26 -35.04 -6.33 2.75
N ARG A 27 -34.03 -6.41 1.88
CA ARG A 27 -33.42 -7.67 1.49
C ARG A 27 -32.94 -8.33 2.78
N ARG A 28 -33.81 -9.14 3.39
CA ARG A 28 -33.39 -10.05 4.46
C ARG A 28 -32.37 -10.96 3.80
N SER A 29 -31.12 -10.89 4.28
CA SER A 29 -30.09 -11.84 3.87
C SER A 29 -30.67 -13.24 4.00
N PRO A 30 -30.60 -14.10 2.95
CA PRO A 30 -31.12 -15.47 3.01
C PRO A 30 -30.36 -16.33 4.05
N TYR A 31 -29.25 -15.82 4.57
CA TYR A 31 -28.43 -16.51 5.54
C TYR A 31 -28.68 -15.97 6.96
N PRO A 32 -28.88 -16.84 7.96
CA PRO A 32 -29.03 -16.44 9.36
C PRO A 32 -27.73 -15.75 9.85
N SER A 33 -27.87 -14.70 10.68
CA SER A 33 -26.73 -13.92 11.19
C SER A 33 -25.72 -14.77 11.99
N TRP A 34 -26.16 -15.89 12.58
CA TRP A 34 -25.27 -16.78 13.33
C TRP A 34 -24.21 -17.46 12.46
N PHE A 35 -24.38 -17.49 11.13
CA PHE A 35 -23.39 -18.03 10.20
C PHE A 35 -22.05 -17.27 10.23
N PHE A 36 -22.08 -15.99 10.63
CA PHE A 36 -20.87 -15.18 10.82
C PHE A 36 -20.20 -15.40 12.19
N LEU A 37 -20.87 -16.11 13.11
CA LEU A 37 -20.43 -16.27 14.50
C LEU A 37 -19.06 -16.96 14.61
N PRO A 38 -18.78 -18.10 13.92
CA PRO A 38 -17.46 -18.73 14.00
C PRO A 38 -16.32 -17.79 13.57
N ALA A 39 -16.47 -17.14 12.41
CA ALA A 39 -15.48 -16.17 11.90
C ALA A 39 -15.35 -14.96 12.84
N GLY A 40 -16.47 -14.47 13.39
CA GLY A 40 -16.50 -13.38 14.36
C GLY A 40 -15.78 -13.71 15.66
N VAL A 41 -15.96 -14.92 16.18
CA VAL A 41 -15.27 -15.40 17.39
C VAL A 41 -13.76 -15.50 17.14
N PHE A 42 -13.33 -16.10 16.04
CA PHE A 42 -11.91 -16.15 15.68
C PHE A 42 -11.31 -14.75 15.56
N TYR A 43 -11.97 -13.83 14.86
CA TYR A 43 -11.52 -12.46 14.71
C TYR A 43 -11.43 -11.72 16.06
N LEU A 44 -12.44 -11.90 16.92
CA LEU A 44 -12.47 -11.28 18.24
C LEU A 44 -11.33 -11.81 19.12
N VAL A 45 -11.17 -13.14 19.21
CA VAL A 45 -10.18 -13.78 20.12
C VAL A 45 -8.75 -13.57 19.62
N LEU A 46 -8.51 -13.70 18.30
CA LEU A 46 -7.14 -13.68 17.77
C LEU A 46 -6.67 -12.27 17.33
N PHE A 47 -7.58 -11.33 17.14
CA PHE A 47 -7.23 -9.99 16.70
C PHE A 47 -7.66 -8.89 17.69
N VAL A 48 -8.94 -8.82 18.04
CA VAL A 48 -9.47 -7.72 18.87
C VAL A 48 -8.94 -7.78 20.29
N VAL A 49 -8.97 -8.96 20.93
CA VAL A 49 -8.49 -9.15 22.31
C VAL A 49 -6.99 -8.85 22.42
N PRO A 50 -6.08 -9.42 21.61
CA PRO A 50 -4.65 -9.10 21.69
C PRO A 50 -4.36 -7.62 21.37
N THR A 51 -5.09 -7.03 20.43
CA THR A 51 -4.95 -5.59 20.13
C THR A 51 -5.36 -4.75 21.33
N GLY A 52 -6.49 -5.04 21.96
CA GLY A 52 -6.92 -4.38 23.20
C GLY A 52 -5.91 -4.56 24.34
N ALA A 53 -5.38 -5.76 24.52
CA ALA A 53 -4.33 -6.05 25.49
C ALA A 53 -3.06 -5.22 25.22
N SER A 54 -2.68 -5.02 23.93
CA SER A 54 -1.54 -4.17 23.57
C SER A 54 -1.73 -2.72 24.03
N PHE A 55 -2.93 -2.15 23.94
CA PHE A 55 -3.20 -0.80 24.47
C PHE A 55 -3.05 -0.74 25.99
N TRP A 56 -3.46 -1.80 26.70
CA TRP A 56 -3.27 -1.88 28.15
C TRP A 56 -1.79 -2.00 28.53
N TYR A 57 -1.06 -2.94 27.93
CA TYR A 57 0.37 -3.14 28.24
C TYR A 57 1.25 -1.95 27.84
N ALA A 58 0.85 -1.16 26.86
CA ALA A 58 1.53 0.09 26.50
C ALA A 58 1.53 1.12 27.65
N LEU A 59 0.57 1.05 28.56
CA LEU A 59 0.44 1.91 29.75
C LEU A 59 1.11 1.32 30.99
N THR A 60 1.82 0.20 30.85
CA THR A 60 2.43 -0.53 31.98
C THR A 60 3.93 -0.70 31.79
N ARG A 61 4.65 -0.77 32.91
CA ARG A 61 6.00 -1.35 32.95
C ARG A 61 5.82 -2.87 32.99
N TRP A 62 5.86 -3.47 31.82
CA TRP A 62 5.60 -4.89 31.63
C TRP A 62 6.91 -5.64 31.37
N ASP A 63 7.17 -6.70 32.15
CA ASP A 63 8.34 -7.57 32.09
C ASP A 63 8.03 -9.05 31.86
N LEU A 64 6.80 -9.38 31.40
CA LEU A 64 6.19 -10.70 31.25
C LEU A 64 5.67 -11.33 32.56
N TYR A 65 6.25 -11.00 33.70
CA TYR A 65 5.87 -11.56 35.01
C TYR A 65 5.00 -10.59 35.81
N SER A 66 5.28 -9.30 35.66
CA SER A 66 4.57 -8.22 36.33
C SER A 66 4.14 -7.14 35.33
N ALA A 67 3.07 -6.44 35.64
CA ALA A 67 2.57 -5.31 34.85
C ALA A 67 2.15 -4.19 35.81
N GLU A 68 3.09 -3.29 36.10
CA GLU A 68 2.86 -2.11 36.90
C GLU A 68 2.31 -0.99 36.05
N PHE A 69 1.17 -0.39 36.43
CA PHE A 69 0.59 0.73 35.69
C PHE A 69 1.41 2.01 35.87
N ILE A 70 1.97 2.55 34.76
CA ILE A 70 2.80 3.75 34.75
C ILE A 70 2.21 4.87 33.86
N GLY A 71 0.97 4.70 33.37
CA GLY A 71 0.31 5.71 32.54
C GLY A 71 1.01 5.92 31.19
N LEU A 72 1.37 7.17 30.88
CA LEU A 72 1.95 7.55 29.58
C LEU A 72 3.49 7.58 29.57
N ASP A 73 4.16 7.07 30.60
CA ASP A 73 5.63 7.16 30.71
C ASP A 73 6.36 6.42 29.57
N ASN A 74 5.85 5.28 29.12
CA ASN A 74 6.41 4.59 27.94
C ASN A 74 6.36 5.47 26.69
N PHE A 75 5.28 6.19 26.47
CA PHE A 75 5.15 7.11 25.34
C PHE A 75 6.08 8.31 25.48
N ALA A 76 6.18 8.88 26.70
CA ALA A 76 7.11 9.97 26.97
C ALA A 76 8.57 9.54 26.74
N GLN A 77 8.94 8.34 27.19
CA GLN A 77 10.26 7.76 26.95
C GLN A 77 10.51 7.53 25.45
N PHE A 78 9.51 7.00 24.71
CA PHE A 78 9.62 6.78 23.27
C PHE A 78 10.02 8.05 22.51
N PHE A 79 9.47 9.20 22.86
CA PHE A 79 9.78 10.46 22.18
C PHE A 79 10.94 11.26 22.80
N ARG A 80 11.48 10.85 23.95
CA ARG A 80 12.68 11.46 24.57
C ARG A 80 13.97 10.80 24.09
N GLU A 81 13.92 9.51 23.73
CA GLU A 81 15.10 8.73 23.34
C GLU A 81 15.49 9.04 21.89
N PRO A 82 16.67 9.63 21.61
CA PRO A 82 17.06 10.05 20.26
C PRO A 82 17.04 8.93 19.23
N ALA A 83 17.41 7.69 19.64
CA ALA A 83 17.41 6.53 18.75
C ALA A 83 15.97 6.15 18.30
N LEU A 84 15.00 6.26 19.22
CA LEU A 84 13.60 5.97 18.94
C LEU A 84 12.98 7.04 18.01
N VAL A 85 13.29 8.31 18.28
CA VAL A 85 12.86 9.45 17.43
C VAL A 85 13.46 9.33 16.03
N LYS A 86 14.73 8.93 15.90
CA LYS A 86 15.36 8.73 14.60
C LYS A 86 14.65 7.63 13.81
N GLY A 87 14.33 6.50 14.43
CA GLY A 87 13.54 5.44 13.82
C GLY A 87 12.15 5.91 13.37
N PHE A 88 11.54 6.79 14.15
CA PHE A 88 10.27 7.42 13.78
C PHE A 88 10.40 8.26 12.50
N VAL A 89 11.36 9.17 12.44
CA VAL A 89 11.61 10.03 11.26
C VAL A 89 11.97 9.18 10.03
N ASN A 90 12.87 8.22 10.19
CA ASN A 90 13.29 7.34 9.10
C ASN A 90 12.12 6.53 8.51
N THR A 91 11.15 6.15 9.34
CA THR A 91 9.94 5.45 8.86
C THR A 91 9.18 6.29 7.85
N PHE A 92 9.01 7.58 8.09
CA PHE A 92 8.34 8.47 7.13
C PHE A 92 9.17 8.66 5.87
N VAL A 93 10.47 8.94 6.02
CA VAL A 93 11.38 9.08 4.86
C VAL A 93 11.31 7.83 3.98
N TYR A 94 11.44 6.66 4.59
CA TYR A 94 11.38 5.38 3.91
C TYR A 94 10.02 5.15 3.23
N ALA A 95 8.92 5.37 3.96
CA ALA A 95 7.58 5.12 3.46
C ALA A 95 7.22 6.03 2.28
N PHE A 96 7.51 7.33 2.37
CA PHE A 96 7.24 8.27 1.28
C PHE A 96 8.13 8.03 0.07
N LEU A 97 9.42 7.75 0.29
CA LEU A 97 10.35 7.45 -0.78
C LEU A 97 9.95 6.19 -1.55
N THR A 98 9.74 5.08 -0.83
CA THR A 98 9.40 3.79 -1.46
C THR A 98 8.01 3.81 -2.09
N SER A 99 7.02 4.43 -1.44
CA SER A 99 5.67 4.58 -1.99
C SER A 99 5.68 5.47 -3.25
N GLY A 100 6.31 6.63 -3.19
CA GLY A 100 6.41 7.54 -4.33
C GLY A 100 7.10 6.88 -5.53
N ALA A 101 8.22 6.19 -5.29
CA ALA A 101 8.92 5.46 -6.34
C ALA A 101 8.07 4.34 -6.95
N LYS A 102 7.38 3.53 -6.12
CA LYS A 102 6.48 2.45 -6.60
C LYS A 102 5.30 3.01 -7.40
N VAL A 103 4.74 4.13 -7.00
CA VAL A 103 3.64 4.80 -7.74
C VAL A 103 4.12 5.25 -9.11
N VAL A 104 5.24 5.97 -9.18
CA VAL A 104 5.75 6.52 -10.45
C VAL A 104 6.25 5.42 -11.37
N LEU A 105 7.15 4.56 -10.87
CA LEU A 105 7.73 3.47 -11.66
C LEU A 105 6.69 2.42 -12.03
N GLY A 106 5.76 2.10 -11.12
CA GLY A 106 4.67 1.16 -11.38
C GLY A 106 3.76 1.63 -12.51
N LEU A 107 3.38 2.91 -12.51
CA LEU A 107 2.59 3.48 -13.61
C LEU A 107 3.37 3.51 -14.92
N ALA A 108 4.62 3.94 -14.89
CA ALA A 108 5.47 3.99 -16.09
C ALA A 108 5.65 2.59 -16.72
N LEU A 109 5.96 1.59 -15.89
CA LEU A 109 6.06 0.19 -16.33
C LEU A 109 4.72 -0.36 -16.82
N ALA A 110 3.61 -0.02 -16.18
CA ALA A 110 2.29 -0.47 -16.61
C ALA A 110 1.90 0.11 -17.99
N VAL A 111 2.14 1.40 -18.21
CA VAL A 111 1.91 2.03 -19.51
C VAL A 111 2.79 1.40 -20.59
N LEU A 112 4.07 1.16 -20.29
CA LEU A 112 4.98 0.46 -21.20
C LEU A 112 4.48 -0.97 -21.50
N LEU A 113 4.12 -1.75 -20.48
CA LEU A 113 3.73 -3.16 -20.62
C LEU A 113 2.28 -3.37 -21.12
N THR A 114 1.47 -2.31 -21.22
CA THR A 114 0.17 -2.34 -21.92
C THR A 114 0.26 -1.95 -23.38
N SER A 115 1.35 -1.29 -23.79
CA SER A 115 1.61 -0.99 -25.20
C SER A 115 1.92 -2.26 -26.03
N GLN A 116 1.93 -2.10 -27.35
CA GLN A 116 2.22 -3.20 -28.28
C GLN A 116 3.74 -3.43 -28.42
N ILE A 117 4.37 -3.94 -27.33
CA ILE A 117 5.80 -4.29 -27.35
C ILE A 117 6.00 -5.80 -27.54
N ILE A 118 7.10 -6.13 -28.20
CA ILE A 118 7.54 -7.51 -28.38
C ILE A 118 7.84 -8.14 -27.01
N ALA A 119 7.44 -9.41 -26.79
CA ALA A 119 7.69 -10.16 -25.54
C ALA A 119 7.05 -9.57 -24.26
N ARG A 120 5.97 -8.78 -24.39
CA ARG A 120 5.29 -8.18 -23.24
C ARG A 120 4.94 -9.16 -22.11
N GLY A 121 4.56 -10.39 -22.46
CA GLY A 121 4.25 -11.44 -21.48
C GLY A 121 5.46 -11.82 -20.63
N TYR A 122 6.60 -12.02 -21.28
CA TYR A 122 7.87 -12.29 -20.61
C TYR A 122 8.31 -11.13 -19.71
N LEU A 123 8.25 -9.90 -20.23
CA LEU A 123 8.61 -8.71 -19.44
C LEU A 123 7.70 -8.51 -18.21
N ARG A 124 6.40 -8.80 -18.32
CA ARG A 124 5.49 -8.82 -17.17
C ARG A 124 5.93 -9.84 -16.12
N SER A 125 6.33 -11.04 -16.54
CA SER A 125 6.81 -12.08 -15.64
C SER A 125 8.10 -11.66 -14.94
N VAL A 126 9.06 -11.05 -15.64
CA VAL A 126 10.31 -10.55 -15.07
C VAL A 126 10.06 -9.44 -14.03
N VAL A 127 9.20 -8.46 -14.34
CA VAL A 127 8.85 -7.37 -13.43
C VAL A 127 8.09 -7.86 -12.20
N PHE A 128 7.26 -8.89 -12.34
CA PHE A 128 6.48 -9.44 -11.25
C PHE A 128 7.23 -10.46 -10.40
N PHE A 129 8.25 -11.16 -10.96
CA PHE A 129 8.99 -12.21 -10.28
C PHE A 129 9.51 -11.82 -8.88
N PRO A 130 10.11 -10.62 -8.66
CA PRO A 130 10.62 -10.24 -7.34
C PRO A 130 9.56 -10.24 -6.23
N VAL A 131 8.30 -10.00 -6.58
CA VAL A 131 7.19 -9.99 -5.61
C VAL A 131 6.98 -11.37 -4.98
N LEU A 132 7.22 -12.43 -5.74
CA LEU A 132 7.03 -13.83 -5.31
C LEU A 132 8.14 -14.32 -4.37
N VAL A 133 9.30 -13.64 -4.36
CA VAL A 133 10.44 -14.05 -3.54
C VAL A 133 10.23 -13.60 -2.09
N SER A 134 10.62 -14.46 -1.14
CA SER A 134 10.58 -14.13 0.29
C SER A 134 11.36 -12.84 0.58
N THR A 135 10.76 -11.94 1.37
CA THR A 135 11.39 -10.66 1.74
C THR A 135 12.69 -10.86 2.51
N ILE A 136 12.72 -11.84 3.40
CA ILE A 136 13.95 -12.20 4.15
C ILE A 136 15.02 -12.73 3.19
N GLY A 137 14.64 -13.62 2.26
CA GLY A 137 15.56 -14.14 1.24
C GLY A 137 16.16 -13.03 0.39
N VAL A 138 15.33 -12.09 -0.09
CA VAL A 138 15.80 -10.89 -0.80
C VAL A 138 16.78 -10.08 0.06
N GLY A 139 16.43 -9.83 1.32
CA GLY A 139 17.30 -9.08 2.23
C GLY A 139 18.68 -9.71 2.43
N VAL A 140 18.73 -11.04 2.65
CA VAL A 140 20.00 -11.78 2.77
C VAL A 140 20.81 -11.72 1.47
N THR A 141 20.16 -11.94 0.31
CA THR A 141 20.82 -11.89 -0.99
C THR A 141 21.41 -10.50 -1.26
N PHE A 142 20.63 -9.44 -1.08
CA PHE A 142 21.12 -8.08 -1.32
C PHE A 142 22.16 -7.63 -0.28
N LYS A 143 22.12 -8.15 0.95
CA LYS A 143 23.20 -7.90 1.92
C LYS A 143 24.54 -8.41 1.41
N VAL A 144 24.58 -9.57 0.76
CA VAL A 144 25.82 -10.12 0.15
C VAL A 144 26.19 -9.37 -1.13
N LEU A 145 25.21 -9.06 -2.00
CA LEU A 145 25.46 -8.35 -3.26
C LEU A 145 26.00 -6.92 -3.04
N LEU A 146 25.55 -6.25 -1.97
CA LEU A 146 25.90 -4.88 -1.61
C LEU A 146 27.03 -4.81 -0.57
N ASP A 147 27.73 -5.93 -0.32
CA ASP A 147 28.91 -5.90 0.54
C ASP A 147 29.97 -4.95 -0.03
N PRO A 148 30.57 -4.06 0.80
CA PRO A 148 31.49 -3.04 0.29
C PRO A 148 32.81 -3.61 -0.26
N PHE A 149 33.24 -4.78 0.21
CA PHE A 149 34.52 -5.40 -0.16
C PHE A 149 34.38 -6.47 -1.24
N ASP A 150 33.51 -7.46 -0.99
CA ASP A 150 33.37 -8.65 -1.84
C ASP A 150 32.06 -8.67 -2.63
N GLY A 151 31.20 -7.65 -2.50
CA GLY A 151 29.90 -7.60 -3.13
C GLY A 151 29.97 -7.47 -4.65
N ALA A 152 29.17 -8.28 -5.35
CA ALA A 152 29.16 -8.31 -6.82
C ALA A 152 28.84 -6.93 -7.43
N VAL A 153 28.04 -6.10 -6.77
CA VAL A 153 27.74 -4.75 -7.25
C VAL A 153 28.98 -3.88 -7.33
N ASN A 154 29.81 -3.87 -6.27
CA ASN A 154 31.06 -3.10 -6.24
C ASN A 154 32.11 -3.70 -7.18
N GLN A 155 32.14 -5.02 -7.35
CA GLN A 155 33.01 -5.64 -8.35
C GLN A 155 32.66 -5.19 -9.78
N VAL A 156 31.39 -5.17 -10.15
CA VAL A 156 30.96 -4.68 -11.47
C VAL A 156 31.28 -3.19 -11.65
N LEU A 157 31.09 -2.37 -10.62
CA LEU A 157 31.44 -0.94 -10.65
C LEU A 157 32.97 -0.74 -10.85
N SER A 158 33.80 -1.58 -10.22
CA SER A 158 35.26 -1.51 -10.39
C SER A 158 35.73 -1.81 -11.82
N TRP A 159 35.01 -2.66 -12.58
CA TRP A 159 35.31 -2.94 -14.00
C TRP A 159 35.20 -1.71 -14.90
N VAL A 160 34.33 -0.75 -14.51
CA VAL A 160 34.18 0.52 -15.24
C VAL A 160 34.95 1.66 -14.56
N GLY A 161 35.85 1.35 -13.62
CA GLY A 161 36.71 2.32 -12.94
C GLY A 161 36.02 3.13 -11.85
N VAL A 162 34.85 2.71 -11.39
CA VAL A 162 34.09 3.39 -10.33
C VAL A 162 34.29 2.67 -9.01
N THR A 163 34.76 3.39 -7.99
CA THR A 163 34.85 2.87 -6.61
C THR A 163 33.42 2.83 -6.02
N GLY A 164 32.89 1.63 -5.76
CA GLY A 164 31.60 1.49 -5.16
C GLY A 164 31.55 1.98 -3.72
N PRO A 165 30.43 2.60 -3.29
CA PRO A 165 30.28 3.08 -1.93
C PRO A 165 30.00 1.94 -0.95
N GLY A 166 30.04 2.27 0.35
CA GLY A 166 29.58 1.38 1.41
C GLY A 166 28.05 1.37 1.53
N TRP A 167 27.37 0.72 0.60
CA TRP A 167 25.90 0.73 0.45
C TRP A 167 25.13 0.56 1.75
N LEU A 168 25.60 -0.36 2.62
CA LEU A 168 24.94 -0.71 3.88
C LEU A 168 25.75 -0.26 5.11
N THR A 169 26.99 0.21 4.91
CA THR A 169 27.92 0.60 5.97
C THR A 169 28.09 2.11 6.10
N ASP A 170 27.67 2.88 5.10
CA ASP A 170 27.61 4.34 5.17
C ASP A 170 26.27 4.78 5.80
N PRO A 171 26.31 5.56 6.92
CA PRO A 171 25.10 6.05 7.58
C PRO A 171 24.17 6.88 6.69
N SER A 172 24.70 7.55 5.68
CA SER A 172 23.92 8.38 4.76
C SER A 172 23.22 7.56 3.67
N LEU A 173 23.76 6.39 3.31
CA LEU A 173 23.28 5.56 2.21
C LEU A 173 22.43 4.36 2.67
N ALA A 174 22.67 3.84 3.87
CA ALA A 174 22.10 2.57 4.31
C ALA A 174 20.57 2.50 4.18
N LEU A 175 19.85 3.54 4.63
CA LEU A 175 18.39 3.59 4.51
C LEU A 175 17.92 3.61 3.05
N PHE A 176 18.59 4.39 2.20
CA PHE A 176 18.26 4.54 0.78
C PHE A 176 18.57 3.27 -0.02
N SER A 177 19.66 2.57 0.33
CA SER A 177 20.00 1.28 -0.28
C SER A 177 18.93 0.22 0.00
N VAL A 178 18.45 0.14 1.25
CA VAL A 178 17.35 -0.77 1.60
C VAL A 178 16.06 -0.34 0.90
N ALA A 179 15.78 0.96 0.82
CA ALA A 179 14.62 1.49 0.11
C ALA A 179 14.63 1.14 -1.39
N LEU A 180 15.80 1.19 -2.04
CA LEU A 180 15.96 0.79 -3.45
C LEU A 180 15.60 -0.68 -3.66
N VAL A 181 16.06 -1.57 -2.77
CA VAL A 181 15.75 -3.00 -2.81
C VAL A 181 14.24 -3.24 -2.60
N ASP A 182 13.60 -2.49 -1.69
CA ASP A 182 12.17 -2.56 -1.44
C ASP A 182 11.35 -2.07 -2.66
N VAL A 183 11.79 -1.01 -3.33
CA VAL A 183 11.17 -0.54 -4.57
C VAL A 183 11.29 -1.59 -5.67
N TRP A 184 12.49 -2.15 -5.90
CA TRP A 184 12.70 -3.22 -6.86
C TRP A 184 11.80 -4.42 -6.58
N LYS A 185 11.69 -4.84 -5.32
CA LYS A 185 10.84 -5.97 -4.93
C LYS A 185 9.36 -5.66 -5.11
N GLY A 186 8.92 -4.45 -4.76
CA GLY A 186 7.49 -4.10 -4.65
C GLY A 186 6.88 -3.46 -5.91
N VAL A 187 7.69 -2.95 -6.83
CA VAL A 187 7.20 -2.23 -8.02
C VAL A 187 6.36 -3.13 -8.93
N GLY A 188 6.66 -4.44 -8.96
CA GLY A 188 5.89 -5.40 -9.76
C GLY A 188 4.42 -5.49 -9.36
N LEU A 189 4.11 -5.46 -8.07
CA LEU A 189 2.72 -5.44 -7.60
C LEU A 189 2.01 -4.14 -7.99
N ALA A 190 2.66 -3.00 -7.83
CA ALA A 190 2.14 -1.70 -8.26
C ALA A 190 1.86 -1.70 -9.77
N THR A 191 2.80 -2.21 -10.57
CA THR A 191 2.65 -2.35 -12.02
C THR A 191 1.45 -3.22 -12.39
N LEU A 192 1.24 -4.34 -11.70
CA LEU A 192 0.11 -5.24 -11.96
C LEU A 192 -1.24 -4.56 -11.68
N ILE A 193 -1.36 -3.83 -10.57
CA ILE A 193 -2.57 -3.07 -10.23
C ILE A 193 -2.85 -1.99 -11.29
N TYR A 194 -1.81 -1.29 -11.72
CA TYR A 194 -1.94 -0.31 -12.79
C TYR A 194 -2.30 -0.93 -14.15
N ILE A 195 -1.74 -2.08 -14.51
CA ILE A 195 -2.14 -2.80 -15.73
C ILE A 195 -3.63 -3.14 -15.69
N ALA A 196 -4.13 -3.65 -14.55
CA ALA A 196 -5.55 -3.94 -14.40
C ALA A 196 -6.42 -2.68 -14.57
N GLY A 197 -6.01 -1.55 -13.98
CA GLY A 197 -6.70 -0.27 -14.14
C GLY A 197 -6.67 0.28 -15.57
N LEU A 198 -5.52 0.15 -16.26
CA LEU A 198 -5.37 0.62 -17.64
C LEU A 198 -6.20 -0.21 -18.65
N VAL A 199 -6.24 -1.54 -18.45
CA VAL A 199 -7.03 -2.45 -19.31
C VAL A 199 -8.53 -2.25 -19.12
N ALA A 200 -8.96 -1.76 -17.97
CA ALA A 200 -10.37 -1.44 -17.70
C ALA A 200 -10.89 -0.18 -18.41
N ILE A 201 -10.01 0.66 -18.96
CA ILE A 201 -10.40 1.85 -19.71
C ILE A 201 -10.92 1.45 -21.10
N PRO A 202 -12.19 1.78 -21.46
CA PRO A 202 -12.71 1.50 -22.79
C PRO A 202 -11.90 2.14 -23.90
N GLN A 203 -11.64 1.41 -24.97
CA GLN A 203 -10.83 1.90 -26.11
C GLN A 203 -11.48 3.07 -26.84
N GLU A 204 -12.80 3.17 -26.79
CA GLU A 204 -13.60 4.24 -27.40
C GLU A 204 -13.11 5.64 -26.98
N TYR A 205 -12.66 5.84 -25.74
CA TYR A 205 -12.11 7.11 -25.29
C TYR A 205 -10.83 7.51 -26.06
N TYR A 206 -9.97 6.53 -26.35
CA TYR A 206 -8.75 6.78 -27.11
C TYR A 206 -9.00 6.95 -28.61
N GLU A 207 -10.03 6.29 -29.14
CA GLU A 207 -10.45 6.42 -30.53
C GLU A 207 -11.08 7.80 -30.77
N ALA A 208 -12.00 8.25 -29.92
CA ALA A 208 -12.57 9.58 -29.99
C ALA A 208 -11.49 10.69 -29.94
N ALA A 209 -10.58 10.58 -28.97
CA ALA A 209 -9.49 11.55 -28.84
C ALA A 209 -8.55 11.56 -30.07
N ARG A 210 -8.39 10.42 -30.75
CA ARG A 210 -7.61 10.34 -32.00
C ARG A 210 -8.32 11.07 -33.14
N VAL A 211 -9.63 10.97 -33.22
CA VAL A 211 -10.45 11.71 -34.21
C VAL A 211 -10.34 13.23 -33.94
N ASP A 212 -10.29 13.63 -32.65
CA ASP A 212 -10.09 15.03 -32.24
C ASP A 212 -8.63 15.52 -32.40
N GLY A 213 -7.72 14.67 -32.91
CA GLY A 213 -6.32 15.02 -33.17
C GLY A 213 -5.42 15.06 -31.93
N ALA A 214 -5.84 14.45 -30.83
CA ALA A 214 -5.03 14.40 -29.61
C ALA A 214 -3.74 13.56 -29.79
N ASN A 215 -2.62 14.12 -29.36
CA ASN A 215 -1.34 13.43 -29.36
C ASN A 215 -1.21 12.47 -28.13
N ALA A 216 -0.14 11.65 -28.12
CA ALA A 216 0.08 10.63 -27.06
C ALA A 216 0.17 11.24 -25.65
N TRP A 217 0.78 12.42 -25.49
CA TRP A 217 0.90 13.10 -24.20
C TRP A 217 -0.46 13.65 -23.73
N GLN A 218 -1.26 14.20 -24.64
CA GLN A 218 -2.62 14.67 -24.35
C GLN A 218 -3.51 13.51 -23.93
N ASN A 219 -3.45 12.37 -24.63
CA ASN A 219 -4.15 11.14 -24.27
C ASN A 219 -3.73 10.64 -22.88
N PHE A 220 -2.43 10.60 -22.59
CA PHE A 220 -1.93 10.20 -21.28
C PHE A 220 -2.44 11.12 -20.17
N ARG A 221 -2.30 12.44 -20.34
CA ARG A 221 -2.63 13.41 -19.29
C ARG A 221 -4.14 13.58 -19.08
N ASN A 222 -4.93 13.56 -20.15
CA ASN A 222 -6.34 13.94 -20.11
C ASN A 222 -7.29 12.73 -20.05
N ILE A 223 -6.83 11.52 -20.47
CA ILE A 223 -7.65 10.30 -20.48
C ILE A 223 -7.04 9.28 -19.52
N THR A 224 -5.81 8.83 -19.79
CA THR A 224 -5.21 7.73 -19.02
C THR A 224 -5.06 8.07 -17.55
N LEU A 225 -4.42 9.19 -17.21
CA LEU A 225 -4.10 9.57 -15.84
C LEU A 225 -5.36 9.81 -14.97
N PRO A 226 -6.43 10.48 -15.46
CA PRO A 226 -7.68 10.61 -14.72
C PRO A 226 -8.42 9.30 -14.54
N LEU A 227 -8.50 8.45 -15.58
CA LEU A 227 -9.27 7.21 -15.54
C LEU A 227 -8.56 6.07 -14.79
N VAL A 228 -7.23 6.06 -14.71
CA VAL A 228 -6.46 5.10 -13.92
C VAL A 228 -6.40 5.46 -12.43
N ARG A 229 -6.99 6.58 -12.05
CA ARG A 229 -6.96 7.11 -10.68
C ARG A 229 -7.41 6.11 -9.60
N PRO A 230 -8.46 5.27 -9.75
CA PRO A 230 -8.81 4.26 -8.74
C PRO A 230 -7.67 3.27 -8.47
N ALA A 231 -6.97 2.85 -9.53
CA ALA A 231 -5.77 2.03 -9.38
C ALA A 231 -4.63 2.79 -8.67
N THR A 232 -4.46 4.09 -8.99
CA THR A 232 -3.47 4.95 -8.31
C THR A 232 -3.75 5.06 -6.82
N VAL A 233 -5.00 5.26 -6.42
CA VAL A 233 -5.42 5.30 -5.01
C VAL A 233 -5.03 4.00 -4.31
N THR A 234 -5.34 2.87 -4.92
CA THR A 234 -5.00 1.54 -4.38
C THR A 234 -3.48 1.37 -4.23
N VAL A 235 -2.70 1.72 -5.26
CA VAL A 235 -1.23 1.61 -5.21
C VAL A 235 -0.64 2.52 -4.13
N VAL A 236 -1.09 3.78 -4.04
CA VAL A 236 -0.64 4.72 -3.01
C VAL A 236 -0.90 4.18 -1.62
N LEU A 237 -2.13 3.75 -1.33
CA LEU A 237 -2.51 3.26 0.00
C LEU A 237 -1.72 1.99 0.36
N LEU A 238 -1.65 1.00 -0.52
CA LEU A 238 -0.93 -0.26 -0.26
C LEU A 238 0.57 -0.03 -0.09
N SER A 239 1.19 0.79 -0.96
CA SER A 239 2.63 1.07 -0.88
C SER A 239 2.99 1.88 0.36
N LEU A 240 2.16 2.86 0.73
CA LEU A 240 2.40 3.70 1.91
C LEU A 240 2.24 2.89 3.21
N ILE A 241 1.19 2.07 3.32
CA ILE A 241 1.01 1.15 4.46
C ILE A 241 2.21 0.19 4.53
N GLY A 242 2.64 -0.39 3.40
CA GLY A 242 3.79 -1.28 3.34
C GLY A 242 5.08 -0.61 3.82
N GLY A 243 5.34 0.62 3.38
CA GLY A 243 6.51 1.40 3.79
C GLY A 243 6.49 1.79 5.28
N LEU A 244 5.34 2.25 5.79
CA LEU A 244 5.17 2.60 7.22
C LEU A 244 5.35 1.39 8.15
N ARG A 245 5.02 0.18 7.69
CA ARG A 245 5.15 -1.08 8.43
C ARG A 245 6.43 -1.84 8.11
N SER A 246 7.36 -1.23 7.36
CA SER A 246 8.58 -1.92 6.94
C SER A 246 9.41 -2.35 8.15
N PHE A 247 9.84 -3.60 8.13
CA PHE A 247 10.71 -4.21 9.15
C PHE A 247 11.68 -5.22 8.51
N ASP A 248 11.18 -6.20 7.76
CA ASP A 248 11.93 -7.39 7.34
C ASP A 248 13.21 -7.07 6.55
N LEU A 249 13.13 -6.16 5.56
CA LEU A 249 14.29 -5.76 4.77
C LEU A 249 15.31 -4.99 5.61
N ILE A 250 14.86 -4.04 6.42
CA ILE A 250 15.72 -3.27 7.32
C ILE A 250 16.46 -4.21 8.28
N TRP A 251 15.71 -5.15 8.88
CA TRP A 251 16.27 -6.08 9.84
C TRP A 251 17.27 -7.06 9.22
N THR A 252 16.97 -7.61 8.06
CA THR A 252 17.84 -8.57 7.37
C THR A 252 19.09 -7.94 6.77
N MET A 253 18.98 -6.74 6.19
CA MET A 253 20.10 -6.10 5.51
C MET A 253 21.03 -5.34 6.46
N THR A 254 20.48 -4.56 7.40
CA THR A 254 21.28 -3.61 8.21
C THR A 254 21.09 -3.77 9.71
N ARG A 255 20.01 -4.43 10.17
CA ARG A 255 19.57 -4.43 11.58
C ARG A 255 19.39 -3.01 12.15
N GLY A 256 19.06 -2.04 11.28
CA GLY A 256 18.91 -0.64 11.65
C GLY A 256 20.21 0.17 11.68
N GLY A 257 21.37 -0.48 11.38
CA GLY A 257 22.71 0.17 11.36
C GLY A 257 23.02 0.89 10.05
N PRO A 258 24.23 1.51 9.99
CA PRO A 258 25.14 1.76 11.10
C PRO A 258 24.64 2.88 12.02
N GLY A 259 24.91 2.77 13.32
CA GLY A 259 24.60 3.83 14.29
C GLY A 259 23.13 4.30 14.28
N PHE A 260 22.18 3.41 14.17
CA PHE A 260 20.72 3.69 14.08
C PHE A 260 20.30 4.46 12.81
N SER A 261 21.18 4.60 11.80
CA SER A 261 20.91 5.43 10.63
C SER A 261 19.79 4.88 9.74
N SER A 262 19.62 3.57 9.69
CA SER A 262 18.56 2.91 8.92
C SER A 262 17.45 2.31 9.79
N ASP A 263 17.43 2.58 11.10
CA ASP A 263 16.32 2.14 11.95
C ASP A 263 15.01 2.78 11.51
N VAL A 264 13.97 1.97 11.57
CA VAL A 264 12.57 2.38 11.43
C VAL A 264 11.80 1.98 12.68
N ILE A 265 10.56 2.46 12.86
CA ILE A 265 9.76 2.14 14.06
C ILE A 265 9.71 0.63 14.29
N GLY A 266 9.50 -0.19 13.24
CA GLY A 266 9.44 -1.65 13.37
C GLY A 266 10.72 -2.27 13.94
N SER A 267 11.91 -1.85 13.49
CA SER A 267 13.18 -2.36 14.02
C SER A 267 13.47 -1.86 15.44
N VAL A 268 13.07 -0.65 15.74
CA VAL A 268 13.17 -0.06 17.08
C VAL A 268 12.30 -0.83 18.09
N ILE A 269 11.03 -1.06 17.75
CA ILE A 269 10.09 -1.87 18.56
C ILE A 269 10.68 -3.24 18.86
N TYR A 270 11.22 -3.89 17.84
CA TYR A 270 11.81 -5.22 18.01
C TYR A 270 13.08 -5.21 18.89
N LYS A 271 13.94 -4.18 18.79
CA LYS A 271 15.09 -4.00 19.69
C LYS A 271 14.66 -3.83 21.15
N GLN A 272 13.60 -3.04 21.42
CA GLN A 272 13.06 -2.88 22.76
C GLN A 272 12.51 -4.20 23.31
N TYR A 273 11.80 -4.95 22.46
CA TYR A 273 11.34 -6.29 22.81
C TYR A 273 12.50 -7.23 23.19
N GLN A 274 13.56 -7.28 22.38
CA GLN A 274 14.76 -8.10 22.66
C GLN A 274 15.51 -7.68 23.93
N ALA A 275 15.45 -6.39 24.27
CA ALA A 275 16.07 -5.85 25.49
C ALA A 275 15.23 -6.08 26.75
N GLY A 276 14.03 -6.71 26.63
CA GLY A 276 13.14 -6.96 27.75
C GLY A 276 12.22 -5.79 28.13
N PHE A 277 12.24 -4.68 27.39
CA PHE A 277 11.36 -3.54 27.62
C PHE A 277 10.01 -3.74 26.91
N TYR A 278 9.23 -4.74 27.35
CA TYR A 278 8.00 -5.15 26.66
C TYR A 278 6.93 -4.05 26.65
N GLY A 279 6.77 -3.32 27.76
CA GLY A 279 5.84 -2.19 27.83
C GLY A 279 6.18 -1.08 26.84
N LEU A 280 7.48 -0.70 26.74
CA LEU A 280 7.96 0.30 25.79
C LEU A 280 7.82 -0.18 24.33
N SER A 281 8.16 -1.45 24.08
CA SER A 281 7.97 -2.08 22.76
C SER A 281 6.49 -2.04 22.34
N THR A 282 5.58 -2.35 23.27
CA THR A 282 4.14 -2.33 23.02
C THR A 282 3.63 -0.91 22.81
N ALA A 283 4.15 0.08 23.55
CA ALA A 283 3.85 1.50 23.31
C ALA A 283 4.28 1.94 21.90
N GLY A 284 5.45 1.50 21.42
CA GLY A 284 5.90 1.71 20.04
C GLY A 284 4.94 1.13 19.01
N ASN A 285 4.38 -0.06 19.22
CA ASN A 285 3.36 -0.65 18.37
C ASN A 285 2.07 0.19 18.34
N VAL A 286 1.63 0.70 19.49
CA VAL A 286 0.46 1.59 19.58
C VAL A 286 0.72 2.90 18.83
N VAL A 287 1.91 3.50 18.98
CA VAL A 287 2.32 4.68 18.21
C VAL A 287 2.25 4.40 16.71
N LEU A 288 2.84 3.30 16.26
CA LEU A 288 2.81 2.92 14.84
C LEU A 288 1.37 2.73 14.32
N PHE A 289 0.52 2.05 15.10
CA PHE A 289 -0.89 1.86 14.76
C PHE A 289 -1.63 3.20 14.61
N VAL A 290 -1.48 4.10 15.60
CA VAL A 290 -2.11 5.42 15.57
C VAL A 290 -1.62 6.25 14.38
N VAL A 291 -0.31 6.26 14.14
CA VAL A 291 0.29 6.97 13.00
C VAL A 291 -0.28 6.48 11.68
N ILE A 292 -0.31 5.17 11.47
CA ILE A 292 -0.88 4.59 10.24
C ILE A 292 -2.36 4.98 10.11
N ALA A 293 -3.15 4.85 11.18
CA ALA A 293 -4.56 5.19 11.16
C ALA A 293 -4.81 6.68 10.83
N VAL A 294 -4.05 7.59 11.49
CA VAL A 294 -4.16 9.04 11.29
C VAL A 294 -3.74 9.48 9.88
N ILE A 295 -2.82 8.78 9.26
CA ILE A 295 -2.37 9.11 7.88
C ILE A 295 -3.31 8.47 6.86
N ILE A 296 -3.54 7.16 6.97
CA ILE A 296 -4.22 6.39 5.91
C ILE A 296 -5.71 6.71 5.85
N PHE A 297 -6.38 6.91 7.01
CA PHE A 297 -7.81 7.13 7.01
C PHE A 297 -8.24 8.48 6.37
N PRO A 298 -7.63 9.65 6.69
CA PRO A 298 -7.93 10.88 5.99
C PRO A 298 -7.48 10.83 4.52
N LEU A 299 -6.30 10.24 4.25
CA LEU A 299 -5.77 10.12 2.90
C LEU A 299 -6.71 9.30 2.00
N SER A 300 -7.19 8.16 2.47
CA SER A 300 -8.12 7.32 1.72
C SER A 300 -9.45 8.06 1.45
N ARG A 301 -10.00 8.76 2.46
CA ARG A 301 -11.20 9.58 2.27
C ARG A 301 -11.00 10.71 1.27
N TRP A 302 -9.85 11.38 1.33
CA TRP A 302 -9.54 12.49 0.41
C TRP A 302 -9.35 12.00 -1.04
N LEU A 303 -8.68 10.88 -1.22
CA LEU A 303 -8.45 10.27 -2.52
C LEU A 303 -9.76 9.75 -3.15
N ASN A 304 -10.60 9.06 -2.38
CA ASN A 304 -11.86 8.48 -2.87
C ASN A 304 -12.94 9.54 -3.17
N ARG A 305 -12.92 10.70 -2.50
CA ARG A 305 -13.89 11.80 -2.78
C ARG A 305 -13.84 12.34 -4.22
N LYS A 306 -12.77 12.08 -4.92
CA LYS A 306 -12.53 12.57 -6.28
C LYS A 306 -12.57 11.43 -7.32
N GLU A 307 -13.05 10.24 -6.96
CA GLU A 307 -13.20 9.14 -7.92
C GLU A 307 -14.33 9.46 -8.89
N VAL A 308 -14.00 9.34 -10.19
CA VAL A 308 -14.98 9.37 -11.27
C VAL A 308 -15.55 7.97 -11.35
N THR A 309 -16.84 7.80 -10.99
CA THR A 309 -17.57 6.55 -11.29
C THR A 309 -17.81 6.52 -12.79
N LEU A 310 -17.21 5.56 -13.49
CA LEU A 310 -17.48 5.23 -14.88
C LEU A 310 -18.86 4.58 -15.02
#